data_752f95141895c63c5d7a66df23ce4c87
#
_entry.id   752f95141895c63c5d7a66df23ce4c87
#
_cell.length_a   1.000
_cell.length_b   1.000
_cell.length_c   1.000
_cell.angle_alpha   90.00
_cell.angle_beta   90.00
_cell.angle_gamma   90.00
#
_symmetry.space_group_name_H-M   'P 1'
#
loop_
_entity.id
_entity.type
_entity.pdbx_description
1 polymer ?
#
loop_
_entity_poly.entity_id
_entity_poly.type
_entity_poly.pdbx_seq_one_letter_code
_entity_poly.pdbx_strand_id
1 'polypeptide(L)'
;MAHYFEEPSRTFNEYLLVPGYSSKECRVENVSLKTPITKFKKGEEPKITMNIPLVSAVMQAVSDDKMAVALAKEGGISFIFGSQPIESQAAMIRRVKTHKAGFVTSDSNLRPDQTLKDVLELKALKGHSTIAITDDGTAEGKILGLVTSRDYRVSRMSPDTKISEFMTPFDKLIYGRSGITLSEANDILWDHKLNALPIIDDNQRLTHFVFRKDYDSHKSNPNELLDEQKRYMVGAGINTRDHEQRVPALIEAGVDILCIDSSEGYSQWQADTIAWIRERYGDDIKIGAGNVVDGEGFRYLAEAGADFVKIGIGGGSICITREQKGIGRGQATAVIEVAAARDEYFKETGIYVPICSDGGIVYDHHLTLALAMGADFIMLGRYFARFDESPTNKLNVNGNYVKEYWGEGSSRARNWQRYDLGGDPRMKFEEGVDSYVPYAGPLHDNVNLSLTKVKSTMCNCGALSIKELQERAKLTLVSATSIVEGGAHDVILKDTSNNVIK
;
A
#
# COMPACT_ATOMS: atom_id res chain seq x y z
N MET A 1 -27.46 33.09 -0.13
CA MET A 1 -27.00 32.80 -1.53
C MET A 1 -25.92 31.72 -1.40
N ALA A 2 -25.82 30.81 -2.38
CA ALA A 2 -24.73 29.87 -2.42
C ALA A 2 -23.38 30.60 -2.54
N HIS A 3 -22.35 30.05 -1.93
CA HIS A 3 -20.99 30.54 -2.10
C HIS A 3 -20.49 30.20 -3.52
N TYR A 4 -19.83 31.12 -4.16
CA TYR A 4 -19.29 30.96 -5.52
C TYR A 4 -17.79 31.23 -5.52
N PHE A 5 -16.97 30.27 -5.96
CA PHE A 5 -15.55 30.46 -6.17
C PHE A 5 -15.33 31.15 -7.53
N GLU A 6 -14.69 32.32 -7.54
CA GLU A 6 -14.43 33.08 -8.76
C GLU A 6 -13.36 32.42 -9.65
N GLU A 7 -12.35 31.80 -9.03
CA GLU A 7 -11.27 31.12 -9.75
C GLU A 7 -11.71 29.74 -10.28
N PRO A 8 -11.36 29.41 -11.52
CA PRO A 8 -11.64 28.10 -12.09
C PRO A 8 -10.96 26.98 -11.30
N SER A 9 -11.69 25.88 -11.09
CA SER A 9 -11.11 24.67 -10.55
C SER A 9 -10.27 23.93 -11.59
N ARG A 10 -8.99 23.68 -11.31
CA ARG A 10 -7.96 23.28 -12.28
C ARG A 10 -7.50 21.83 -12.09
N THR A 11 -7.07 21.22 -13.19
CA THR A 11 -6.48 19.87 -13.23
C THR A 11 -4.95 19.96 -13.35
N PHE A 12 -4.25 18.82 -13.21
CA PHE A 12 -2.79 18.79 -13.36
C PHE A 12 -2.32 19.19 -14.77
N ASN A 13 -3.10 18.96 -15.82
CA ASN A 13 -2.76 19.35 -17.20
C ASN A 13 -2.58 20.85 -17.39
N GLU A 14 -3.11 21.67 -16.49
CA GLU A 14 -3.05 23.13 -16.59
C GLU A 14 -1.82 23.71 -15.92
N TYR A 15 -0.88 22.86 -15.46
CA TYR A 15 0.32 23.31 -14.79
C TYR A 15 1.58 22.66 -15.38
N LEU A 16 2.67 23.43 -15.35
CA LEU A 16 4.02 22.94 -15.57
C LEU A 16 4.93 23.38 -14.40
N LEU A 17 5.98 22.58 -14.16
CA LEU A 17 7.08 22.96 -13.27
C LEU A 17 8.08 23.84 -14.02
N VAL A 18 8.45 24.94 -13.40
CA VAL A 18 9.55 25.79 -13.89
C VAL A 18 10.85 25.24 -13.32
N PRO A 19 11.87 24.96 -14.14
CA PRO A 19 13.14 24.44 -13.66
C PRO A 19 13.77 25.35 -12.59
N GLY A 20 14.37 24.72 -11.58
CA GLY A 20 15.16 25.40 -10.54
C GLY A 20 16.66 25.23 -10.77
N TYR A 21 17.45 25.69 -9.80
CA TYR A 21 18.90 25.48 -9.81
C TYR A 21 19.23 24.03 -9.46
N SER A 22 19.87 23.30 -10.38
CA SER A 22 20.37 21.94 -10.18
C SER A 22 21.86 21.98 -9.83
N SER A 23 22.23 21.48 -8.65
CA SER A 23 23.62 21.29 -8.23
C SER A 23 24.21 20.00 -8.80
N LYS A 24 25.51 19.79 -8.59
CA LYS A 24 26.20 18.52 -8.95
C LYS A 24 25.66 17.30 -8.19
N GLU A 25 24.96 17.53 -7.08
CA GLU A 25 24.35 16.50 -6.23
C GLU A 25 22.96 16.09 -6.74
N CYS A 26 22.35 16.89 -7.62
CA CYS A 26 21.04 16.57 -8.23
C CYS A 26 21.20 15.44 -9.27
N ARG A 27 21.36 14.22 -8.77
CA ARG A 27 21.42 12.98 -9.52
C ARG A 27 20.28 12.08 -9.08
N VAL A 28 19.73 11.29 -10.00
CA VAL A 28 18.59 10.40 -9.76
C VAL A 28 18.84 9.45 -8.59
N GLU A 29 20.06 8.94 -8.45
CA GLU A 29 20.47 8.04 -7.36
C GLU A 29 20.48 8.72 -5.98
N ASN A 30 20.63 10.03 -5.91
CA ASN A 30 20.64 10.78 -4.66
C ASN A 30 19.24 11.23 -4.21
N VAL A 31 18.22 11.07 -5.07
CA VAL A 31 16.86 11.50 -4.75
C VAL A 31 16.17 10.45 -3.88
N SER A 32 15.74 10.87 -2.69
CA SER A 32 14.89 10.10 -1.79
C SER A 32 13.41 10.37 -2.06
N LEU A 33 12.65 9.31 -2.25
CA LEU A 33 11.19 9.35 -2.38
C LEU A 33 10.47 8.93 -1.09
N LYS A 34 11.19 8.81 0.02
CA LYS A 34 10.60 8.47 1.32
C LYS A 34 9.58 9.52 1.73
N THR A 35 8.44 9.06 2.23
CA THR A 35 7.31 9.93 2.58
C THR A 35 6.51 9.35 3.76
N PRO A 36 6.01 10.20 4.69
CA PRO A 36 5.16 9.74 5.78
C PRO A 36 3.78 9.34 5.24
N ILE A 37 3.19 8.31 5.87
CA ILE A 37 1.78 7.95 5.64
C ILE A 37 0.93 8.11 6.91
N THR A 38 1.56 8.31 8.06
CA THR A 38 0.87 8.50 9.33
C THR A 38 1.18 9.85 9.95
N LYS A 39 0.21 10.40 10.69
CA LYS A 39 0.40 11.66 11.45
C LYS A 39 1.56 11.55 12.44
N PHE A 40 2.21 12.66 12.70
CA PHE A 40 3.30 12.77 13.67
C PHE A 40 3.36 14.19 14.27
N LYS A 41 3.92 14.32 15.47
CA LYS A 41 4.14 15.61 16.11
C LYS A 41 5.45 16.25 15.64
N LYS A 42 5.51 17.56 15.71
CA LYS A 42 6.72 18.33 15.40
C LYS A 42 7.90 17.82 16.25
N GLY A 43 8.95 17.38 15.57
CA GLY A 43 10.16 16.83 16.19
C GLY A 43 10.12 15.32 16.44
N GLU A 44 9.03 14.65 16.10
CA GLU A 44 8.92 13.19 16.11
C GLU A 44 9.00 12.61 14.69
N GLU A 45 9.38 11.36 14.58
CA GLU A 45 9.34 10.61 13.33
C GLU A 45 7.94 9.98 13.14
N PRO A 46 7.44 9.89 11.89
CA PRO A 46 6.19 9.19 11.60
C PRO A 46 6.32 7.70 11.90
N LYS A 47 5.25 7.10 12.43
CA LYS A 47 5.22 5.65 12.75
C LYS A 47 5.40 4.77 11.51
N ILE A 48 4.85 5.18 10.37
CA ILE A 48 5.02 4.50 9.10
C ILE A 48 5.51 5.50 8.05
N THR A 49 6.66 5.18 7.45
CA THR A 49 7.26 5.90 6.32
C THR A 49 7.36 4.95 5.15
N MET A 50 6.76 5.30 4.01
CA MET A 50 6.92 4.55 2.76
C MET A 50 8.24 4.91 2.07
N ASN A 51 8.79 3.98 1.31
CA ASN A 51 10.03 4.18 0.53
C ASN A 51 9.76 4.82 -0.84
N ILE A 52 8.52 4.70 -1.35
CA ILE A 52 8.03 5.38 -2.56
C ILE A 52 6.65 6.01 -2.28
N PRO A 53 6.28 7.13 -2.93
CA PRO A 53 5.05 7.85 -2.64
C PRO A 53 3.84 7.31 -3.41
N LEU A 54 3.74 5.98 -3.59
CA LEU A 54 2.67 5.36 -4.36
C LEU A 54 1.88 4.36 -3.54
N VAL A 55 0.57 4.46 -3.60
CA VAL A 55 -0.36 3.49 -3.03
C VAL A 55 -1.41 3.07 -4.05
N SER A 56 -1.87 1.81 -3.98
CA SER A 56 -2.93 1.34 -4.87
C SER A 56 -4.31 1.62 -4.32
N ALA A 57 -5.25 1.94 -5.21
CA ALA A 57 -6.61 2.34 -4.86
C ALA A 57 -7.41 1.19 -4.23
N VAL A 58 -8.33 1.54 -3.32
CA VAL A 58 -9.24 0.61 -2.63
C VAL A 58 -10.32 0.12 -3.60
N MET A 59 -9.93 -0.73 -4.55
CA MET A 59 -10.82 -1.14 -5.65
C MET A 59 -10.68 -2.63 -5.97
N GLN A 60 -11.81 -3.32 -6.24
CA GLN A 60 -11.84 -4.74 -6.64
C GLN A 60 -10.96 -5.04 -7.85
N ALA A 61 -10.90 -4.13 -8.82
CA ALA A 61 -10.14 -4.31 -10.05
C ALA A 61 -8.64 -3.96 -9.90
N VAL A 62 -8.18 -3.54 -8.71
CA VAL A 62 -6.84 -2.98 -8.52
C VAL A 62 -6.06 -3.69 -7.41
N SER A 63 -6.66 -3.88 -6.23
CA SER A 63 -5.92 -4.12 -4.99
C SER A 63 -6.32 -5.41 -4.28
N ASP A 64 -5.72 -6.52 -4.66
CA ASP A 64 -5.76 -7.79 -3.93
C ASP A 64 -4.41 -8.07 -3.21
N ASP A 65 -4.25 -9.28 -2.68
CA ASP A 65 -3.01 -9.71 -2.02
C ASP A 65 -1.82 -9.81 -2.97
N LYS A 66 -2.00 -10.08 -4.26
CA LYS A 66 -0.91 -10.10 -5.25
C LYS A 66 -0.37 -8.70 -5.51
N MET A 67 -1.27 -7.74 -5.73
CA MET A 67 -0.91 -6.33 -5.85
C MET A 67 -0.23 -5.83 -4.58
N ALA A 68 -0.72 -6.22 -3.40
CA ALA A 68 -0.14 -5.81 -2.13
C ALA A 68 1.30 -6.30 -1.96
N VAL A 69 1.57 -7.57 -2.28
CA VAL A 69 2.94 -8.12 -2.26
C VAL A 69 3.84 -7.41 -3.27
N ALA A 70 3.36 -7.20 -4.49
CA ALA A 70 4.16 -6.55 -5.53
C ALA A 70 4.51 -5.10 -5.18
N LEU A 71 3.54 -4.33 -4.71
CA LEU A 71 3.76 -2.92 -4.37
C LEU A 71 4.61 -2.76 -3.10
N ALA A 72 4.47 -3.64 -2.11
CA ALA A 72 5.32 -3.64 -0.93
C ALA A 72 6.79 -3.91 -1.27
N LYS A 73 7.08 -4.76 -2.26
CA LYS A 73 8.44 -4.99 -2.78
C LYS A 73 9.07 -3.72 -3.36
N GLU A 74 8.28 -2.88 -3.98
CA GLU A 74 8.73 -1.59 -4.51
C GLU A 74 8.83 -0.49 -3.43
N GLY A 75 8.26 -0.71 -2.25
CA GLY A 75 8.32 0.23 -1.14
C GLY A 75 7.05 1.07 -0.93
N GLY A 76 5.97 0.75 -1.62
CA GLY A 76 4.64 1.35 -1.47
C GLY A 76 3.68 0.49 -0.64
N ILE A 77 2.42 0.92 -0.53
CA ILE A 77 1.36 0.20 0.18
C ILE A 77 0.15 -0.01 -0.74
N SER A 78 -0.38 -1.24 -0.75
CA SER A 78 -1.67 -1.53 -1.37
C SER A 78 -2.78 -1.55 -0.32
N PHE A 79 -3.91 -0.91 -0.62
CA PHE A 79 -5.11 -0.98 0.21
C PHE A 79 -6.07 -2.02 -0.33
N ILE A 80 -6.10 -3.20 0.27
CA ILE A 80 -6.99 -4.30 -0.15
C ILE A 80 -8.45 -3.84 -0.06
N PHE A 81 -9.21 -4.07 -1.14
CA PHE A 81 -10.58 -3.59 -1.27
C PHE A 81 -11.53 -4.15 -0.20
N GLY A 82 -12.47 -3.30 0.28
CA GLY A 82 -13.44 -3.66 1.32
C GLY A 82 -14.77 -4.22 0.79
N SER A 83 -15.04 -4.11 -0.52
CA SER A 83 -16.27 -4.59 -1.17
C SER A 83 -16.29 -6.11 -1.36
N GLN A 84 -16.04 -6.83 -0.27
CA GLN A 84 -16.00 -8.29 -0.19
C GLN A 84 -16.35 -8.75 1.25
N PRO A 85 -16.64 -10.05 1.47
CA PRO A 85 -16.83 -10.59 2.81
C PRO A 85 -15.61 -10.32 3.71
N ILE A 86 -15.85 -10.03 4.98
CA ILE A 86 -14.81 -9.72 5.98
C ILE A 86 -13.71 -10.78 6.01
N GLU A 87 -14.09 -12.06 6.08
CA GLU A 87 -13.13 -13.15 6.15
C GLU A 87 -12.29 -13.29 4.88
N SER A 88 -12.86 -13.00 3.71
CA SER A 88 -12.11 -12.97 2.44
C SER A 88 -11.02 -11.90 2.45
N GLN A 89 -11.34 -10.69 2.92
CA GLN A 89 -10.38 -9.60 3.05
C GLN A 89 -9.30 -9.90 4.08
N ALA A 90 -9.69 -10.44 5.25
CA ALA A 90 -8.76 -10.88 6.29
C ALA A 90 -7.82 -11.99 5.79
N ALA A 91 -8.32 -12.94 5.00
CA ALA A 91 -7.49 -13.98 4.39
C ALA A 91 -6.47 -13.42 3.39
N MET A 92 -6.82 -12.39 2.61
CA MET A 92 -5.87 -11.68 1.73
C MET A 92 -4.75 -11.02 2.54
N ILE A 93 -5.08 -10.33 3.63
CA ILE A 93 -4.10 -9.72 4.53
C ILE A 93 -3.15 -10.78 5.10
N ARG A 94 -3.69 -11.88 5.65
CA ARG A 94 -2.86 -13.00 6.16
C ARG A 94 -1.90 -13.51 5.09
N ARG A 95 -2.33 -13.66 3.83
CA ARG A 95 -1.43 -14.08 2.74
C ARG A 95 -0.30 -13.08 2.51
N VAL A 96 -0.55 -11.78 2.52
CA VAL A 96 0.52 -10.77 2.43
C VAL A 96 1.50 -10.92 3.59
N LYS A 97 0.98 -11.09 4.82
CA LYS A 97 1.79 -11.23 6.03
C LYS A 97 2.60 -12.54 6.11
N THR A 98 2.38 -13.50 5.20
CA THR A 98 3.27 -14.67 5.08
C THR A 98 4.60 -14.35 4.41
N HIS A 99 4.74 -13.20 3.75
CA HIS A 99 5.97 -12.77 3.10
C HIS A 99 6.85 -12.00 4.10
N LYS A 100 8.11 -12.41 4.22
CA LYS A 100 9.08 -11.92 5.19
C LYS A 100 10.42 -11.64 4.52
N ALA A 101 11.29 -10.84 5.14
CA ALA A 101 12.62 -10.52 4.66
C ALA A 101 13.67 -10.61 5.76
N GLY A 102 14.84 -11.15 5.41
CA GLY A 102 15.99 -11.18 6.29
C GLY A 102 15.81 -12.02 7.56
N PHE A 103 16.17 -11.47 8.70
CA PHE A 103 15.99 -12.10 10.02
C PHE A 103 14.55 -11.91 10.48
N VAL A 104 13.79 -13.00 10.57
CA VAL A 104 12.37 -12.97 10.90
C VAL A 104 12.10 -13.65 12.25
N THR A 105 11.24 -13.05 13.06
CA THR A 105 10.74 -13.70 14.27
C THR A 105 9.81 -14.85 13.88
N SER A 106 9.93 -16.00 14.55
CA SER A 106 9.05 -17.14 14.32
C SER A 106 7.62 -16.83 14.75
N ASP A 107 6.66 -17.07 13.86
CA ASP A 107 5.23 -16.97 14.14
C ASP A 107 4.54 -18.34 14.09
N SER A 108 5.33 -19.40 13.95
CA SER A 108 4.89 -20.77 13.82
C SER A 108 5.70 -21.64 14.79
N ASN A 109 5.19 -21.76 16.01
CA ASN A 109 5.86 -22.45 17.12
C ASN A 109 4.91 -23.44 17.77
N LEU A 110 5.40 -24.63 18.12
CA LEU A 110 4.69 -25.67 18.84
C LEU A 110 5.59 -26.30 19.90
N ARG A 111 4.99 -27.07 20.83
CA ARG A 111 5.70 -27.88 21.81
C ARG A 111 5.87 -29.33 21.34
N PRO A 112 6.86 -30.05 21.86
CA PRO A 112 7.13 -31.42 21.44
C PRO A 112 6.03 -32.44 21.87
N ASP A 113 5.19 -32.11 22.86
CA ASP A 113 4.07 -32.90 23.33
C ASP A 113 2.78 -32.76 22.50
N GLN A 114 2.72 -31.74 21.62
CA GLN A 114 1.65 -31.56 20.66
C GLN A 114 1.72 -32.55 19.49
N THR A 115 0.75 -32.56 18.60
CA THR A 115 0.52 -33.63 17.63
C THR A 115 0.66 -33.19 16.18
N LEU A 116 0.67 -34.15 15.25
CA LEU A 116 0.63 -33.88 13.82
C LEU A 116 -0.62 -33.07 13.42
N LYS A 117 -1.74 -33.28 14.10
CA LYS A 117 -2.94 -32.46 13.88
C LYS A 117 -2.69 -31.00 14.13
N ASP A 118 -2.02 -30.64 15.25
CA ASP A 118 -1.66 -29.24 15.57
C ASP A 118 -0.73 -28.64 14.50
N VAL A 119 0.21 -29.43 13.97
CA VAL A 119 1.09 -29.02 12.86
C VAL A 119 0.28 -28.67 11.62
N LEU A 120 -0.70 -29.49 11.24
CA LEU A 120 -1.53 -29.29 10.06
C LEU A 120 -2.47 -28.08 10.22
N GLU A 121 -3.05 -27.91 11.41
CA GLU A 121 -3.90 -26.76 11.74
C GLU A 121 -3.09 -25.45 11.69
N LEU A 122 -1.91 -25.42 12.31
CA LEU A 122 -1.04 -24.25 12.28
C LEU A 122 -0.58 -23.92 10.85
N LYS A 123 -0.24 -24.94 10.05
CA LYS A 123 0.11 -24.78 8.64
C LYS A 123 -1.05 -24.22 7.82
N ALA A 124 -2.28 -24.70 8.05
CA ALA A 124 -3.46 -24.17 7.37
C ALA A 124 -3.74 -22.70 7.75
N LEU A 125 -3.52 -22.34 9.01
CA LEU A 125 -3.71 -20.99 9.52
C LEU A 125 -2.64 -20.00 9.02
N LYS A 126 -1.36 -20.39 9.10
CA LYS A 126 -0.21 -19.50 8.84
C LYS A 126 0.38 -19.63 7.43
N GLY A 127 0.09 -20.69 6.71
CA GLY A 127 0.63 -20.94 5.37
C GLY A 127 2.11 -21.35 5.32
N HIS A 128 2.77 -21.53 6.48
CA HIS A 128 4.18 -21.92 6.57
C HIS A 128 4.38 -23.41 6.73
N SER A 129 5.47 -23.92 6.17
CA SER A 129 5.83 -25.35 6.26
C SER A 129 6.97 -25.63 7.25
N THR A 130 7.59 -24.59 7.81
CA THR A 130 8.64 -24.71 8.82
C THR A 130 8.10 -24.23 10.16
N ILE A 131 8.14 -25.10 11.15
CA ILE A 131 7.59 -24.85 12.49
C ILE A 131 8.73 -25.08 13.49
N ALA A 132 8.99 -24.08 14.33
CA ALA A 132 9.94 -24.23 15.43
C ALA A 132 9.29 -25.03 16.57
N ILE A 133 10.02 -25.99 17.09
CA ILE A 133 9.61 -26.74 18.28
C ILE A 133 10.40 -26.22 19.46
N THR A 134 9.71 -25.56 20.37
CA THR A 134 10.30 -24.92 21.54
C THR A 134 9.73 -25.52 22.82
N ASP A 135 10.42 -25.33 23.94
CA ASP A 135 10.03 -25.90 25.23
C ASP A 135 8.68 -25.35 25.73
N ASP A 136 8.39 -24.08 25.44
CA ASP A 136 7.18 -23.38 25.85
C ASP A 136 6.16 -23.14 24.70
N GLY A 137 6.53 -23.43 23.46
CA GLY A 137 5.69 -23.19 22.27
C GLY A 137 5.67 -21.72 21.81
N THR A 138 6.58 -20.88 22.29
CA THR A 138 6.69 -19.47 21.93
C THR A 138 7.82 -19.19 20.94
N ALA A 139 7.82 -17.97 20.36
CA ALA A 139 8.87 -17.51 19.44
C ALA A 139 10.25 -17.32 20.12
N GLU A 140 10.30 -17.20 21.43
CA GLU A 140 11.50 -16.93 22.23
C GLU A 140 11.89 -18.11 23.12
N GLY A 141 11.16 -19.22 23.02
CA GLY A 141 11.42 -20.45 23.78
C GLY A 141 12.76 -21.10 23.41
N LYS A 142 13.22 -21.99 24.29
CA LYS A 142 14.39 -22.80 24.00
C LYS A 142 14.08 -23.77 22.87
N ILE A 143 14.86 -23.73 21.77
CA ILE A 143 14.61 -24.57 20.61
C ILE A 143 14.99 -26.02 20.91
N LEU A 144 14.04 -26.93 20.67
CA LEU A 144 14.21 -28.38 20.85
C LEU A 144 14.27 -29.12 19.52
N GLY A 145 13.76 -28.53 18.45
CA GLY A 145 13.77 -29.11 17.13
C GLY A 145 13.06 -28.27 16.08
N LEU A 146 12.95 -28.83 14.88
CA LEU A 146 12.17 -28.27 13.78
C LEU A 146 11.25 -29.32 13.17
N VAL A 147 10.11 -28.88 12.69
CA VAL A 147 9.23 -29.65 11.79
C VAL A 147 9.11 -28.97 10.46
N THR A 148 9.33 -29.71 9.39
CA THR A 148 9.14 -29.27 8.01
C THR A 148 8.23 -30.26 7.27
N SER A 149 7.79 -29.93 6.06
CA SER A 149 6.98 -30.84 5.24
C SER A 149 7.71 -32.13 4.84
N ARG A 150 9.00 -32.26 5.12
CA ARG A 150 9.80 -33.49 4.87
C ARG A 150 9.76 -34.48 6.03
N ASP A 151 9.40 -34.02 7.23
CA ASP A 151 9.46 -34.81 8.46
C ASP A 151 8.21 -35.67 8.68
N TYR A 152 7.11 -35.42 7.93
CA TYR A 152 5.88 -36.18 8.07
C TYR A 152 5.20 -36.50 6.73
N ARG A 153 4.41 -37.59 6.72
CA ARG A 153 3.55 -37.99 5.60
C ARG A 153 2.13 -38.23 6.11
N VAL A 154 1.22 -37.32 5.80
CA VAL A 154 -0.18 -37.36 6.23
C VAL A 154 -0.86 -38.69 5.90
N SER A 155 -0.51 -39.34 4.76
CA SER A 155 -1.07 -40.63 4.35
C SER A 155 -0.55 -41.85 5.12
N ARG A 156 0.49 -41.67 5.98
CA ARG A 156 1.17 -42.77 6.66
C ARG A 156 1.30 -42.58 8.17
N MET A 157 0.93 -41.42 8.69
CA MET A 157 1.07 -41.08 10.12
C MET A 157 -0.29 -40.76 10.71
N SER A 158 -0.50 -41.18 11.95
CA SER A 158 -1.71 -40.81 12.69
C SER A 158 -1.71 -39.34 13.01
N PRO A 159 -2.85 -38.62 12.91
CA PRO A 159 -2.98 -37.22 13.37
C PRO A 159 -2.56 -37.01 14.83
N ASP A 160 -2.67 -38.04 15.67
CA ASP A 160 -2.34 -38.01 17.10
C ASP A 160 -0.86 -38.31 17.39
N THR A 161 -0.04 -38.58 16.37
CA THR A 161 1.40 -38.80 16.53
C THR A 161 2.04 -37.54 17.13
N LYS A 162 2.80 -37.71 18.23
CA LYS A 162 3.47 -36.59 18.90
C LYS A 162 4.59 -36.02 18.04
N ILE A 163 4.76 -34.72 18.10
CA ILE A 163 5.81 -33.98 17.35
C ILE A 163 7.19 -34.50 17.70
N SER A 164 7.45 -34.81 18.96
CA SER A 164 8.73 -35.40 19.44
C SER A 164 9.15 -36.67 18.72
N GLU A 165 8.21 -37.40 18.09
CA GLU A 165 8.49 -38.66 17.40
C GLU A 165 8.98 -38.48 15.96
N PHE A 166 8.67 -37.33 15.33
CA PHE A 166 8.98 -37.07 13.92
C PHE A 166 9.73 -35.77 13.66
N MET A 167 9.87 -34.87 14.63
CA MET A 167 10.65 -33.64 14.46
C MET A 167 12.12 -33.94 14.20
N THR A 168 12.83 -33.05 13.51
CA THR A 168 14.28 -33.03 13.50
C THR A 168 14.76 -32.46 14.84
N PRO A 169 15.40 -33.26 15.73
CA PRO A 169 15.77 -32.79 17.06
C PRO A 169 16.99 -31.86 17.01
N PHE A 170 17.19 -31.06 18.08
CA PHE A 170 18.19 -30.00 18.15
C PHE A 170 19.61 -30.46 17.85
N ASP A 171 20.03 -31.62 18.31
CA ASP A 171 21.35 -32.20 18.08
C ASP A 171 21.67 -32.47 16.60
N LYS A 172 20.65 -32.53 15.76
CA LYS A 172 20.76 -32.67 14.30
C LYS A 172 20.51 -31.38 13.53
N LEU A 173 20.16 -30.28 14.22
CA LEU A 173 19.90 -29.02 13.56
C LEU A 173 21.21 -28.30 13.19
N ILE A 174 21.19 -27.71 12.00
CA ILE A 174 22.14 -26.68 11.62
C ILE A 174 21.48 -25.34 11.97
N TYR A 175 22.22 -24.48 12.68
CA TYR A 175 21.73 -23.20 13.16
C TYR A 175 22.81 -22.12 13.07
N GLY A 176 22.39 -20.86 13.04
CA GLY A 176 23.24 -19.70 13.19
C GLY A 176 23.19 -19.18 14.64
N ARG A 177 24.22 -18.44 15.07
CA ARG A 177 24.25 -17.75 16.35
C ARG A 177 23.82 -16.31 16.22
N SER A 178 23.25 -15.74 17.27
CA SER A 178 22.94 -14.30 17.35
C SER A 178 24.20 -13.47 17.04
N GLY A 179 24.02 -12.43 16.20
CA GLY A 179 25.13 -11.61 15.70
C GLY A 179 25.69 -12.03 14.34
N ILE A 180 25.27 -13.19 13.78
CA ILE A 180 25.59 -13.58 12.40
C ILE A 180 25.01 -12.56 11.40
N THR A 181 25.75 -12.25 10.33
CA THR A 181 25.24 -11.42 9.24
C THR A 181 24.27 -12.20 8.33
N LEU A 182 23.44 -11.49 7.60
CA LEU A 182 22.51 -12.13 6.66
C LEU A 182 23.25 -12.87 5.53
N SER A 183 24.41 -12.37 5.11
CA SER A 183 25.26 -13.04 4.12
C SER A 183 25.82 -14.36 4.65
N GLU A 184 26.39 -14.37 5.84
CA GLU A 184 26.91 -15.59 6.49
C GLU A 184 25.78 -16.62 6.72
N ALA A 185 24.60 -16.16 7.16
CA ALA A 185 23.43 -17.04 7.31
C ALA A 185 23.00 -17.66 5.97
N ASN A 186 23.07 -16.88 4.88
CA ASN A 186 22.77 -17.38 3.54
C ASN A 186 23.84 -18.39 3.06
N ASP A 187 25.11 -18.18 3.35
CA ASP A 187 26.18 -19.13 3.01
C ASP A 187 25.94 -20.48 3.71
N ILE A 188 25.57 -20.47 4.99
CA ILE A 188 25.18 -21.70 5.72
C ILE A 188 23.97 -22.39 5.06
N LEU A 189 22.94 -21.62 4.70
CA LEU A 189 21.75 -22.16 4.00
C LEU A 189 22.14 -22.84 2.69
N TRP A 190 23.07 -22.23 1.95
CA TRP A 190 23.52 -22.73 0.66
C TRP A 190 24.39 -23.99 0.79
N ASP A 191 25.40 -23.95 1.64
CA ASP A 191 26.37 -25.05 1.84
C ASP A 191 25.68 -26.32 2.34
N HIS A 192 24.71 -26.17 3.23
CA HIS A 192 23.96 -27.29 3.81
C HIS A 192 22.64 -27.58 3.06
N LYS A 193 22.35 -26.90 1.95
CA LYS A 193 21.12 -27.08 1.14
C LYS A 193 19.83 -26.95 1.96
N LEU A 194 19.81 -26.00 2.89
CA LEU A 194 18.67 -25.74 3.76
C LEU A 194 17.71 -24.72 3.13
N ASN A 195 16.44 -24.78 3.52
CA ASN A 195 15.44 -23.78 3.18
C ASN A 195 15.21 -22.76 4.32
N ALA A 196 15.55 -23.13 5.54
CA ALA A 196 15.41 -22.31 6.74
C ALA A 196 16.58 -22.55 7.68
N LEU A 197 17.11 -21.48 8.29
CA LEU A 197 18.14 -21.51 9.30
C LEU A 197 17.60 -20.85 10.57
N PRO A 198 17.45 -21.61 11.68
CA PRO A 198 17.16 -21.00 12.97
C PRO A 198 18.40 -20.27 13.50
N ILE A 199 18.18 -19.09 14.06
CA ILE A 199 19.22 -18.30 14.75
C ILE A 199 18.91 -18.34 16.24
N ILE A 200 19.92 -18.70 17.03
CA ILE A 200 19.78 -18.89 18.47
C ILE A 200 20.79 -18.04 19.25
N ASP A 201 20.42 -17.73 20.48
CA ASP A 201 21.33 -17.11 21.45
C ASP A 201 22.23 -18.16 22.16
N ASP A 202 23.08 -17.70 23.09
CA ASP A 202 23.98 -18.56 23.86
C ASP A 202 23.24 -19.49 24.84
N ASN A 203 21.96 -19.21 25.15
CA ASN A 203 21.08 -20.01 26.00
C ASN A 203 20.22 -21.00 25.19
N GLN A 204 20.53 -21.17 23.89
CA GLN A 204 19.77 -22.01 22.95
C GLN A 204 18.32 -21.50 22.73
N ARG A 205 18.04 -20.22 22.99
CA ARG A 205 16.73 -19.62 22.71
C ARG A 205 16.64 -19.23 21.25
N LEU A 206 15.51 -19.52 20.62
CA LEU A 206 15.25 -19.08 19.25
C LEU A 206 15.11 -17.55 19.24
N THR A 207 15.91 -16.87 18.42
CA THR A 207 15.80 -15.42 18.23
C THR A 207 15.16 -15.08 16.90
N HIS A 208 15.59 -15.74 15.83
CA HIS A 208 15.11 -15.46 14.46
C HIS A 208 15.15 -16.72 13.60
N PHE A 209 14.56 -16.61 12.42
CA PHE A 209 14.83 -17.47 11.26
C PHE A 209 15.39 -16.66 10.11
N VAL A 210 16.19 -17.32 9.25
CA VAL A 210 16.51 -16.83 7.90
C VAL A 210 16.02 -17.89 6.93
N PHE A 211 15.21 -17.46 5.94
CA PHE A 211 14.71 -18.32 4.90
C PHE A 211 15.41 -18.02 3.57
N ARG A 212 15.84 -19.05 2.87
CA ARG A 212 16.57 -18.91 1.60
C ARG A 212 15.79 -18.10 0.55
N LYS A 213 14.50 -18.41 0.36
CA LYS A 213 13.64 -17.70 -0.60
C LYS A 213 13.52 -16.20 -0.29
N ASP A 214 13.51 -15.85 0.99
CA ASP A 214 13.32 -14.49 1.45
C ASP A 214 14.61 -13.67 1.30
N TYR A 215 15.77 -14.31 1.45
CA TYR A 215 17.07 -13.68 1.17
C TYR A 215 17.20 -13.23 -0.28
N ASP A 216 16.90 -14.13 -1.23
CA ASP A 216 16.99 -13.83 -2.66
C ASP A 216 16.01 -12.72 -3.05
N SER A 217 14.79 -12.74 -2.52
CA SER A 217 13.78 -11.70 -2.73
C SER A 217 14.23 -10.36 -2.16
N HIS A 218 14.71 -10.32 -0.92
CA HIS A 218 15.17 -9.09 -0.27
C HIS A 218 16.36 -8.45 -1.00
N LYS A 219 17.33 -9.26 -1.44
CA LYS A 219 18.48 -8.76 -2.21
C LYS A 219 18.07 -8.11 -3.55
N SER A 220 17.01 -8.64 -4.16
CA SER A 220 16.49 -8.13 -5.43
C SER A 220 15.60 -6.89 -5.27
N ASN A 221 15.07 -6.64 -4.06
CA ASN A 221 14.12 -5.56 -3.78
C ASN A 221 14.58 -4.69 -2.60
N PRO A 222 15.61 -3.85 -2.76
CA PRO A 222 16.21 -3.09 -1.65
C PRO A 222 15.27 -2.02 -1.06
N ASN A 223 14.18 -1.70 -1.75
CA ASN A 223 13.18 -0.73 -1.31
C ASN A 223 11.97 -1.35 -0.59
N GLU A 224 11.99 -2.65 -0.31
CA GLU A 224 10.87 -3.33 0.35
C GLU A 224 10.34 -2.58 1.56
N LEU A 225 9.00 -2.50 1.67
CA LEU A 225 8.34 -1.90 2.81
C LEU A 225 7.90 -2.99 3.80
N LEU A 226 8.55 -2.99 4.95
CA LEU A 226 8.44 -4.04 5.95
C LEU A 226 7.96 -3.47 7.29
N ASP A 227 7.18 -4.27 8.01
CA ASP A 227 6.85 -4.02 9.41
C ASP A 227 8.02 -4.38 10.37
N GLU A 228 7.83 -4.16 11.65
CA GLU A 228 8.85 -4.47 12.68
C GLU A 228 9.23 -5.97 12.72
N GLN A 229 8.32 -6.85 12.29
CA GLN A 229 8.53 -8.29 12.20
C GLN A 229 9.09 -8.75 10.84
N LYS A 230 9.55 -7.79 10.02
CA LYS A 230 10.10 -8.04 8.67
C LYS A 230 9.11 -8.72 7.71
N ARG A 231 7.81 -8.43 7.85
CA ARG A 231 6.76 -8.85 6.92
C ARG A 231 6.36 -7.67 6.04
N TYR A 232 5.85 -7.94 4.83
CA TYR A 232 5.34 -6.89 3.96
C TYR A 232 4.20 -6.13 4.62
N MET A 233 4.26 -4.79 4.51
CA MET A 233 3.19 -3.93 4.98
C MET A 233 2.01 -3.93 4.01
N VAL A 234 0.80 -3.88 4.57
CA VAL A 234 -0.45 -3.89 3.82
C VAL A 234 -1.50 -3.01 4.47
N GLY A 235 -2.19 -2.25 3.64
CA GLY A 235 -3.39 -1.50 4.02
C GLY A 235 -4.67 -2.26 3.69
N ALA A 236 -5.78 -1.82 4.27
CA ALA A 236 -7.10 -2.34 3.95
C ALA A 236 -8.15 -1.22 3.94
N GLY A 237 -9.05 -1.29 2.95
CA GLY A 237 -10.23 -0.46 2.90
C GLY A 237 -11.31 -0.93 3.86
N ILE A 238 -11.93 0.02 4.54
CA ILE A 238 -13.11 -0.20 5.37
C ILE A 238 -14.21 0.80 4.96
N ASN A 239 -15.43 0.53 5.37
CA ASN A 239 -16.56 1.44 5.21
C ASN A 239 -17.11 1.86 6.59
N THR A 240 -18.03 2.81 6.60
CA THR A 240 -18.64 3.36 7.82
C THR A 240 -19.80 2.51 8.38
N ARG A 241 -20.16 1.40 7.75
CA ARG A 241 -21.35 0.61 8.12
C ARG A 241 -21.05 -0.69 8.86
N ASP A 242 -19.99 -1.42 8.44
CA ASP A 242 -19.63 -2.71 9.02
C ASP A 242 -18.30 -2.68 9.78
N HIS A 243 -17.77 -1.46 10.06
CA HIS A 243 -16.47 -1.26 10.69
C HIS A 243 -16.36 -1.98 12.04
N GLU A 244 -17.46 -2.07 12.80
CA GLU A 244 -17.49 -2.72 14.13
C GLU A 244 -17.13 -4.21 14.08
N GLN A 245 -17.51 -4.91 13.00
CA GLN A 245 -17.16 -6.32 12.78
C GLN A 245 -15.88 -6.46 11.94
N ARG A 246 -15.70 -5.60 10.95
CA ARG A 246 -14.58 -5.67 9.99
C ARG A 246 -13.25 -5.31 10.63
N VAL A 247 -13.17 -4.21 11.35
CA VAL A 247 -11.91 -3.72 11.93
C VAL A 247 -11.23 -4.74 12.84
N PRO A 248 -11.93 -5.38 13.82
CA PRO A 248 -11.29 -6.42 14.65
C PRO A 248 -10.71 -7.57 13.83
N ALA A 249 -11.43 -8.06 12.82
CA ALA A 249 -10.98 -9.16 11.99
C ALA A 249 -9.73 -8.80 11.14
N LEU A 250 -9.65 -7.55 10.66
CA LEU A 250 -8.48 -7.09 9.90
C LEU A 250 -7.26 -6.87 10.80
N ILE A 251 -7.47 -6.40 12.03
CA ILE A 251 -6.40 -6.27 13.04
C ILE A 251 -5.83 -7.65 13.38
N GLU A 252 -6.69 -8.63 13.64
CA GLU A 252 -6.29 -10.01 13.91
C GLU A 252 -5.52 -10.61 12.71
N ALA A 253 -5.88 -10.25 11.49
CA ALA A 253 -5.15 -10.65 10.28
C ALA A 253 -3.79 -9.95 10.12
N GLY A 254 -3.51 -8.90 10.91
CA GLY A 254 -2.24 -8.18 10.92
C GLY A 254 -2.16 -7.00 9.96
N VAL A 255 -3.28 -6.32 9.67
CA VAL A 255 -3.26 -5.08 8.86
C VAL A 255 -2.41 -3.99 9.53
N ASP A 256 -1.64 -3.24 8.73
CA ASP A 256 -0.78 -2.16 9.24
C ASP A 256 -1.49 -0.81 9.27
N ILE A 257 -2.39 -0.57 8.31
CA ILE A 257 -3.10 0.70 8.17
C ILE A 257 -4.48 0.49 7.52
N LEU A 258 -5.47 1.15 8.07
CA LEU A 258 -6.83 1.18 7.53
C LEU A 258 -7.05 2.43 6.68
N CYS A 259 -8.01 2.36 5.76
CA CYS A 259 -8.46 3.51 4.98
C CYS A 259 -9.98 3.47 4.86
N ILE A 260 -10.66 4.48 5.37
CA ILE A 260 -12.11 4.62 5.14
C ILE A 260 -12.32 4.94 3.65
N ASP A 261 -13.02 4.07 2.96
CA ASP A 261 -13.36 4.24 1.54
C ASP A 261 -14.79 4.75 1.41
N SER A 262 -14.93 6.06 1.18
CA SER A 262 -16.19 6.74 0.96
C SER A 262 -16.07 7.74 -0.18
N SER A 263 -17.19 7.99 -0.87
CA SER A 263 -17.27 9.05 -1.90
C SER A 263 -17.24 10.45 -1.29
N GLU A 264 -17.60 10.58 -0.01
CA GLU A 264 -17.69 11.84 0.73
C GLU A 264 -17.09 11.70 2.13
N GLY A 265 -15.95 12.37 2.34
CA GLY A 265 -15.19 12.30 3.60
C GLY A 265 -15.66 13.30 4.65
N TYR A 266 -16.16 14.46 4.24
CA TYR A 266 -16.65 15.50 5.14
C TYR A 266 -18.06 15.12 5.66
N SER A 267 -18.11 14.09 6.50
CA SER A 267 -19.35 13.52 7.01
C SER A 267 -19.26 13.04 8.45
N GLN A 268 -20.38 13.09 9.16
CA GLN A 268 -20.50 12.60 10.53
C GLN A 268 -20.14 11.12 10.64
N TRP A 269 -20.53 10.30 9.67
CA TRP A 269 -20.24 8.85 9.68
C TRP A 269 -18.73 8.54 9.69
N GLN A 270 -17.91 9.33 9.00
CA GLN A 270 -16.46 9.15 9.07
C GLN A 270 -15.90 9.54 10.44
N ALA A 271 -16.33 10.67 10.98
CA ALA A 271 -15.93 11.10 12.32
C ALA A 271 -16.32 10.06 13.39
N ASP A 272 -17.54 9.53 13.33
CA ASP A 272 -18.03 8.49 14.24
C ASP A 272 -17.21 7.18 14.12
N THR A 273 -16.88 6.79 12.88
CA THR A 273 -16.03 5.61 12.62
C THR A 273 -14.63 5.80 13.18
N ILE A 274 -14.01 6.96 12.95
CA ILE A 274 -12.68 7.28 13.51
C ILE A 274 -12.75 7.28 15.04
N ALA A 275 -13.76 7.94 15.64
CA ALA A 275 -13.94 7.99 17.08
C ALA A 275 -14.10 6.58 17.69
N TRP A 276 -14.91 5.72 17.06
CA TRP A 276 -15.09 4.33 17.47
C TRP A 276 -13.76 3.53 17.47
N ILE A 277 -12.91 3.74 16.46
CA ILE A 277 -11.60 3.09 16.38
C ILE A 277 -10.65 3.66 17.43
N ARG A 278 -10.61 4.99 17.61
CA ARG A 278 -9.74 5.64 18.58
C ARG A 278 -10.10 5.28 20.02
N GLU A 279 -11.38 5.16 20.34
CA GLU A 279 -11.85 4.75 21.66
C GLU A 279 -11.37 3.33 22.04
N ARG A 280 -11.32 2.41 21.06
CA ARG A 280 -11.00 0.98 21.30
C ARG A 280 -9.52 0.63 21.16
N TYR A 281 -8.84 1.28 20.22
CA TYR A 281 -7.49 0.90 19.82
C TYR A 281 -6.48 2.06 19.93
N GLY A 282 -6.92 3.23 20.39
CA GLY A 282 -6.05 4.40 20.50
C GLY A 282 -5.35 4.77 19.19
N ASP A 283 -4.07 5.10 19.29
CA ASP A 283 -3.20 5.39 18.15
C ASP A 283 -2.41 4.16 17.65
N ASP A 284 -2.64 2.98 18.19
CA ASP A 284 -1.97 1.76 17.71
C ASP A 284 -2.43 1.40 16.28
N ILE A 285 -3.72 1.56 16.01
CA ILE A 285 -4.28 1.35 14.67
C ILE A 285 -4.23 2.65 13.88
N LYS A 286 -3.59 2.58 12.71
CA LYS A 286 -3.47 3.70 11.79
C LYS A 286 -4.67 3.74 10.86
N ILE A 287 -5.24 4.94 10.65
CA ILE A 287 -6.44 5.11 9.85
C ILE A 287 -6.39 6.36 8.97
N GLY A 288 -6.55 6.15 7.68
CA GLY A 288 -6.81 7.21 6.71
C GLY A 288 -8.29 7.44 6.50
N ALA A 289 -8.65 8.66 6.13
CA ALA A 289 -10.01 9.09 5.92
C ALA A 289 -10.15 9.93 4.64
N GLY A 290 -11.34 10.04 4.09
CA GLY A 290 -11.61 10.80 2.87
C GLY A 290 -12.75 10.20 2.04
N ASN A 291 -13.05 10.78 0.87
CA ASN A 291 -12.30 11.84 0.22
C ASN A 291 -12.90 13.23 0.52
N VAL A 292 -12.01 14.19 0.53
CA VAL A 292 -12.35 15.62 0.64
C VAL A 292 -11.76 16.41 -0.53
N VAL A 293 -12.18 17.65 -0.75
CA VAL A 293 -11.70 18.51 -1.85
C VAL A 293 -11.34 19.93 -1.41
N ASP A 294 -11.41 20.22 -0.13
CA ASP A 294 -11.16 21.55 0.46
C ASP A 294 -10.52 21.46 1.84
N GLY A 295 -10.11 22.63 2.35
CA GLY A 295 -9.45 22.75 3.65
C GLY A 295 -10.36 22.47 4.85
N GLU A 296 -11.67 22.75 4.73
CA GLU A 296 -12.63 22.48 5.82
C GLU A 296 -12.79 20.98 6.05
N GLY A 297 -12.97 20.21 4.96
CA GLY A 297 -13.04 18.76 5.02
C GLY A 297 -11.75 18.13 5.55
N PHE A 298 -10.58 18.65 5.16
CA PHE A 298 -9.30 18.21 5.71
C PHE A 298 -9.24 18.42 7.22
N ARG A 299 -9.51 19.66 7.70
CA ARG A 299 -9.43 20.02 9.12
C ARG A 299 -10.37 19.15 9.94
N TYR A 300 -11.59 18.94 9.46
CA TYR A 300 -12.59 18.11 10.11
C TYR A 300 -12.09 16.67 10.36
N LEU A 301 -11.50 16.03 9.35
CA LEU A 301 -11.00 14.67 9.48
C LEU A 301 -9.70 14.58 10.30
N ALA A 302 -8.82 15.59 10.20
CA ALA A 302 -7.62 15.67 11.01
C ALA A 302 -7.96 15.81 12.51
N GLU A 303 -8.92 16.68 12.87
CA GLU A 303 -9.42 16.88 14.23
C GLU A 303 -10.16 15.64 14.76
N ALA A 304 -10.87 14.90 13.89
CA ALA A 304 -11.48 13.61 14.24
C ALA A 304 -10.43 12.52 14.57
N GLY A 305 -9.15 12.74 14.20
CA GLY A 305 -8.04 11.85 14.55
C GLY A 305 -7.52 10.98 13.41
N ALA A 306 -7.80 11.30 12.15
CA ALA A 306 -7.22 10.61 11.01
C ALA A 306 -5.68 10.67 11.01
N ASP A 307 -5.03 9.59 10.55
CA ASP A 307 -3.57 9.55 10.35
C ASP A 307 -3.15 10.14 9.01
N PHE A 308 -4.00 10.07 8.00
CA PHE A 308 -3.85 10.79 6.73
C PHE A 308 -5.22 11.13 6.14
N VAL A 309 -5.25 12.11 5.25
CA VAL A 309 -6.48 12.53 4.56
C VAL A 309 -6.35 12.35 3.05
N LYS A 310 -7.32 11.70 2.44
CA LYS A 310 -7.41 11.41 1.01
C LYS A 310 -8.19 12.50 0.28
N ILE A 311 -7.62 13.02 -0.83
CA ILE A 311 -8.11 14.17 -1.57
C ILE A 311 -8.55 13.75 -2.97
N GLY A 312 -9.78 14.11 -3.34
CA GLY A 312 -10.27 13.95 -4.70
C GLY A 312 -11.66 13.34 -4.78
N ILE A 313 -12.58 14.06 -5.45
CA ILE A 313 -13.93 13.60 -5.75
C ILE A 313 -14.17 13.77 -7.24
N GLY A 314 -14.55 12.68 -7.91
CA GLY A 314 -14.89 12.67 -9.32
C GLY A 314 -13.72 12.81 -10.29
N GLY A 315 -12.44 12.67 -9.82
CA GLY A 315 -11.26 12.79 -10.67
C GLY A 315 -10.76 11.47 -11.28
N GLY A 316 -11.28 10.33 -10.88
CA GLY A 316 -10.90 9.02 -11.39
C GLY A 316 -11.33 8.78 -12.84
N SER A 317 -10.55 8.00 -13.61
CA SER A 317 -10.80 7.75 -15.04
C SER A 317 -12.16 7.07 -15.34
N ILE A 318 -12.71 6.37 -14.36
CA ILE A 318 -13.96 5.61 -14.44
C ILE A 318 -15.02 6.15 -13.48
N CYS A 319 -14.72 7.25 -12.78
CA CYS A 319 -15.67 7.92 -11.89
C CYS A 319 -16.55 8.89 -12.71
N ILE A 320 -17.86 8.74 -12.57
CA ILE A 320 -18.85 9.62 -13.21
C ILE A 320 -19.69 10.42 -12.19
N THR A 321 -19.19 10.54 -10.95
CA THR A 321 -19.87 11.31 -9.88
C THR A 321 -20.14 12.76 -10.31
N ARG A 322 -19.18 13.40 -11.00
CA ARG A 322 -19.36 14.78 -11.50
C ARG A 322 -20.46 14.89 -12.55
N GLU A 323 -20.58 13.88 -13.41
CA GLU A 323 -21.64 13.81 -14.43
C GLU A 323 -23.00 13.52 -13.80
N GLN A 324 -23.07 12.60 -12.85
CA GLN A 324 -24.33 12.16 -12.26
C GLN A 324 -24.86 13.11 -11.18
N LYS A 325 -23.98 13.71 -10.37
CA LYS A 325 -24.34 14.50 -9.17
C LYS A 325 -23.93 15.97 -9.28
N GLY A 326 -23.08 16.34 -10.23
CA GLY A 326 -22.50 17.69 -10.30
C GLY A 326 -21.54 18.01 -9.15
N ILE A 327 -21.05 16.98 -8.41
CA ILE A 327 -20.19 17.14 -7.26
C ILE A 327 -18.74 16.81 -7.64
N GLY A 328 -17.82 17.65 -7.24
CA GLY A 328 -16.37 17.44 -7.45
C GLY A 328 -15.60 18.75 -7.55
N ARG A 329 -14.29 18.62 -7.66
CA ARG A 329 -13.37 19.75 -7.83
C ARG A 329 -12.20 19.34 -8.71
N GLY A 330 -11.57 20.26 -9.43
CA GLY A 330 -10.32 20.02 -10.16
C GLY A 330 -9.22 19.55 -9.20
N GLN A 331 -8.54 18.46 -9.56
CA GLN A 331 -7.64 17.77 -8.61
C GLN A 331 -6.45 18.63 -8.17
N ALA A 332 -5.86 19.40 -9.08
CA ALA A 332 -4.77 20.32 -8.72
C ALA A 332 -5.21 21.37 -7.72
N THR A 333 -6.36 22.02 -7.95
CA THR A 333 -6.94 23.01 -7.02
C THR A 333 -7.19 22.40 -5.64
N ALA A 334 -7.79 21.19 -5.60
CA ALA A 334 -8.08 20.50 -4.35
C ALA A 334 -6.80 20.17 -3.56
N VAL A 335 -5.76 19.66 -4.24
CA VAL A 335 -4.47 19.36 -3.60
C VAL A 335 -3.80 20.61 -3.03
N ILE A 336 -3.73 21.68 -3.80
CA ILE A 336 -3.10 22.95 -3.37
C ILE A 336 -3.81 23.52 -2.15
N GLU A 337 -5.13 23.56 -2.14
CA GLU A 337 -5.91 24.11 -1.03
C GLU A 337 -5.79 23.26 0.24
N VAL A 338 -5.91 21.94 0.10
CA VAL A 338 -5.78 21.03 1.24
C VAL A 338 -4.35 21.03 1.78
N ALA A 339 -3.32 21.14 0.93
CA ALA A 339 -1.93 21.28 1.37
C ALA A 339 -1.72 22.54 2.20
N ALA A 340 -2.31 23.67 1.78
CA ALA A 340 -2.26 24.91 2.56
C ALA A 340 -2.95 24.76 3.93
N ALA A 341 -4.12 24.13 3.95
CA ALA A 341 -4.85 23.86 5.20
C ALA A 341 -4.08 22.90 6.14
N ARG A 342 -3.39 21.88 5.59
CA ARG A 342 -2.50 20.98 6.36
C ARG A 342 -1.35 21.78 6.99
N ASP A 343 -0.70 22.64 6.23
CA ASP A 343 0.44 23.42 6.71
C ASP A 343 0.02 24.42 7.81
N GLU A 344 -1.18 25.01 7.68
CA GLU A 344 -1.76 25.86 8.70
C GLU A 344 -2.09 25.04 9.96
N TYR A 345 -2.77 23.93 9.82
CA TYR A 345 -3.07 23.01 10.93
C TYR A 345 -1.80 22.57 11.67
N PHE A 346 -0.73 22.25 10.91
CA PHE A 346 0.56 21.88 11.50
C PHE A 346 1.20 23.04 12.29
N LYS A 347 1.08 24.28 11.81
CA LYS A 347 1.57 25.47 12.54
C LYS A 347 0.79 25.70 13.83
N GLU A 348 -0.52 25.50 13.82
CA GLU A 348 -1.40 25.72 14.95
C GLU A 348 -1.25 24.63 16.04
N THR A 349 -1.21 23.37 15.63
CA THR A 349 -1.31 22.22 16.54
C THR A 349 0.01 21.50 16.79
N GLY A 350 1.00 21.72 15.93
CA GLY A 350 2.22 20.92 15.92
C GLY A 350 2.05 19.48 15.41
N ILE A 351 0.87 19.12 14.88
CA ILE A 351 0.56 17.78 14.34
C ILE A 351 0.54 17.84 12.82
N TYR A 352 1.45 17.11 12.20
CA TYR A 352 1.46 16.92 10.75
C TYR A 352 0.57 15.74 10.36
N VAL A 353 -0.41 15.98 9.51
CA VAL A 353 -1.31 14.94 8.98
C VAL A 353 -1.06 14.83 7.47
N PRO A 354 -0.39 13.77 6.99
CA PRO A 354 -0.11 13.58 5.57
C PRO A 354 -1.36 13.61 4.70
N ILE A 355 -1.20 14.05 3.45
CA ILE A 355 -2.29 14.11 2.48
C ILE A 355 -2.01 13.23 1.27
N CYS A 356 -3.02 12.48 0.83
CA CYS A 356 -2.98 11.58 -0.30
C CYS A 356 -3.74 12.18 -1.48
N SER A 357 -3.08 12.42 -2.62
CA SER A 357 -3.79 12.79 -3.85
C SER A 357 -4.39 11.54 -4.51
N ASP A 358 -5.71 11.45 -4.61
CA ASP A 358 -6.45 10.31 -5.17
C ASP A 358 -7.25 10.72 -6.41
N GLY A 359 -6.86 10.17 -7.56
CA GLY A 359 -7.46 10.47 -8.86
C GLY A 359 -6.79 11.63 -9.62
N GLY A 360 -7.23 11.86 -10.85
CA GLY A 360 -6.71 12.94 -11.72
C GLY A 360 -5.36 12.69 -12.37
N ILE A 361 -4.66 11.62 -12.02
CA ILE A 361 -3.35 11.25 -12.60
C ILE A 361 -3.56 10.51 -13.91
N VAL A 362 -3.09 11.10 -15.00
CA VAL A 362 -3.17 10.55 -16.36
C VAL A 362 -1.79 10.24 -16.92
N TYR A 363 -0.79 11.06 -16.62
CA TYR A 363 0.58 10.96 -17.11
C TYR A 363 1.59 10.92 -15.97
N ASP A 364 2.80 10.41 -16.22
CA ASP A 364 3.87 10.32 -15.20
C ASP A 364 4.22 11.68 -14.61
N HIS A 365 4.24 12.76 -15.40
CA HIS A 365 4.53 14.12 -14.91
C HIS A 365 3.48 14.63 -13.91
N HIS A 366 2.23 14.13 -13.96
CA HIS A 366 1.21 14.46 -12.95
C HIS A 366 1.62 13.97 -11.55
N LEU A 367 2.40 12.87 -11.46
CA LEU A 367 2.95 12.40 -10.18
C LEU A 367 3.82 13.48 -9.54
N THR A 368 4.76 14.03 -10.31
CA THR A 368 5.64 15.08 -9.79
C THR A 368 4.88 16.38 -9.49
N LEU A 369 3.90 16.75 -10.32
CA LEU A 369 3.05 17.91 -10.06
C LEU A 369 2.25 17.75 -8.76
N ALA A 370 1.63 16.60 -8.54
CA ALA A 370 0.87 16.33 -7.30
C ALA A 370 1.76 16.45 -6.05
N LEU A 371 2.97 15.86 -6.09
CA LEU A 371 3.95 15.98 -5.01
C LEU A 371 4.41 17.43 -4.81
N ALA A 372 4.71 18.16 -5.88
CA ALA A 372 5.12 19.57 -5.82
C ALA A 372 4.02 20.49 -5.27
N MET A 373 2.75 20.16 -5.51
CA MET A 373 1.58 20.88 -5.00
C MET A 373 1.28 20.57 -3.53
N GLY A 374 2.03 19.67 -2.91
CA GLY A 374 1.95 19.38 -1.48
C GLY A 374 1.41 18.01 -1.10
N ALA A 375 1.04 17.14 -2.05
CA ALA A 375 0.70 15.76 -1.73
C ALA A 375 1.92 15.03 -1.15
N ASP A 376 1.73 14.29 -0.07
CA ASP A 376 2.79 13.46 0.51
C ASP A 376 2.93 12.15 -0.26
N PHE A 377 1.80 11.59 -0.72
CA PHE A 377 1.77 10.39 -1.54
C PHE A 377 0.53 10.38 -2.44
N ILE A 378 0.47 9.41 -3.34
CA ILE A 378 -0.50 9.38 -4.45
C ILE A 378 -1.18 8.03 -4.51
N MET A 379 -2.51 8.01 -4.54
CA MET A 379 -3.31 6.82 -4.76
C MET A 379 -3.68 6.67 -6.24
N LEU A 380 -3.41 5.48 -6.79
CA LEU A 380 -3.56 5.19 -8.21
C LEU A 380 -4.47 3.98 -8.45
N GLY A 381 -5.51 4.17 -9.25
CA GLY A 381 -6.41 3.10 -9.72
C GLY A 381 -6.01 2.59 -11.11
N ARG A 382 -6.29 3.38 -12.15
CA ARG A 382 -6.04 3.03 -13.55
C ARG A 382 -4.59 2.60 -13.82
N TYR A 383 -3.63 3.24 -13.19
CA TYR A 383 -2.21 2.94 -13.34
C TYR A 383 -1.91 1.50 -12.95
N PHE A 384 -2.30 1.07 -11.75
CA PHE A 384 -2.06 -0.28 -11.25
C PHE A 384 -2.96 -1.35 -11.88
N ALA A 385 -4.18 -0.98 -12.32
CA ALA A 385 -5.09 -1.92 -12.99
C ALA A 385 -4.49 -2.53 -14.27
N ARG A 386 -3.49 -1.90 -14.87
CA ARG A 386 -2.86 -2.29 -16.14
C ARG A 386 -1.82 -3.41 -16.01
N PHE A 387 -1.39 -3.74 -14.81
CA PHE A 387 -0.23 -4.61 -14.57
C PHE A 387 -0.62 -6.08 -14.35
N ASP A 388 0.36 -6.96 -14.54
CA ASP A 388 0.19 -8.40 -14.35
C ASP A 388 -0.35 -8.75 -12.96
N GLU A 389 0.06 -7.97 -11.95
CA GLU A 389 -0.25 -8.20 -10.54
C GLU A 389 -1.63 -7.70 -10.10
N SER A 390 -2.36 -6.97 -10.95
CA SER A 390 -3.76 -6.61 -10.65
C SER A 390 -4.69 -7.82 -10.72
N PRO A 391 -5.83 -7.82 -10.00
CA PRO A 391 -6.71 -8.98 -9.86
C PRO A 391 -7.33 -9.49 -11.16
N THR A 392 -7.40 -8.66 -12.19
CA THR A 392 -8.13 -8.97 -13.43
C THR A 392 -7.28 -9.74 -14.43
N ASN A 393 -7.93 -10.46 -15.36
CA ASN A 393 -7.23 -11.22 -16.38
C ASN A 393 -6.79 -10.34 -17.55
N LYS A 394 -5.67 -10.72 -18.17
CA LYS A 394 -5.24 -10.17 -19.46
C LYS A 394 -6.11 -10.75 -20.58
N LEU A 395 -6.73 -9.89 -21.34
CA LEU A 395 -7.60 -10.24 -22.47
C LEU A 395 -7.04 -9.71 -23.78
N ASN A 396 -7.43 -10.34 -24.89
CA ASN A 396 -7.19 -9.80 -26.22
C ASN A 396 -8.51 -9.30 -26.80
N VAL A 397 -8.59 -8.00 -27.01
CA VAL A 397 -9.79 -7.36 -27.61
C VAL A 397 -9.36 -6.63 -28.87
N ASN A 398 -9.86 -7.08 -30.03
CA ASN A 398 -9.54 -6.51 -31.35
C ASN A 398 -8.02 -6.40 -31.63
N GLY A 399 -7.25 -7.43 -31.22
CA GLY A 399 -5.79 -7.47 -31.42
C GLY A 399 -4.97 -6.74 -30.36
N ASN A 400 -5.60 -6.03 -29.43
CA ASN A 400 -4.94 -5.32 -28.34
C ASN A 400 -5.05 -6.08 -27.02
N TYR A 401 -3.95 -6.15 -26.27
CA TYR A 401 -3.99 -6.68 -24.92
C TYR A 401 -4.52 -5.63 -23.94
N VAL A 402 -5.53 -6.02 -23.18
CA VAL A 402 -6.21 -5.16 -22.19
C VAL A 402 -6.43 -5.92 -20.89
N LYS A 403 -6.75 -5.18 -19.82
CA LYS A 403 -7.26 -5.71 -18.56
C LYS A 403 -8.60 -5.05 -18.25
N GLU A 404 -9.48 -5.78 -17.58
CA GLU A 404 -10.75 -5.22 -17.13
C GLU A 404 -10.53 -4.22 -15.99
N TYR A 405 -11.29 -3.14 -16.00
CA TYR A 405 -11.20 -2.09 -14.99
C TYR A 405 -12.57 -1.46 -14.77
N TRP A 406 -13.07 -1.56 -13.55
CA TRP A 406 -14.40 -1.04 -13.18
C TRP A 406 -14.34 -0.23 -11.88
N GLY A 407 -15.25 0.75 -11.78
CA GLY A 407 -15.40 1.59 -10.61
C GLY A 407 -16.12 0.87 -9.46
N GLU A 408 -15.80 1.23 -8.25
CA GLU A 408 -16.50 0.75 -7.05
C GLU A 408 -17.97 1.19 -7.02
N GLY A 409 -18.30 2.29 -7.72
CA GLY A 409 -19.66 2.78 -7.93
C GLY A 409 -20.37 2.20 -9.15
N SER A 410 -19.85 1.15 -9.77
CA SER A 410 -20.49 0.46 -10.89
C SER A 410 -21.40 -0.67 -10.42
N SER A 411 -22.36 -1.07 -11.25
CA SER A 411 -23.22 -2.24 -11.02
C SER A 411 -22.42 -3.55 -10.90
N ARG A 412 -21.24 -3.60 -11.51
CA ARG A 412 -20.33 -4.74 -11.43
C ARG A 412 -19.73 -4.91 -10.04
N ALA A 413 -19.26 -3.82 -9.42
CA ALA A 413 -18.66 -3.85 -8.08
C ALA A 413 -19.68 -4.18 -7.01
N ARG A 414 -20.94 -3.73 -7.20
CA ARG A 414 -22.03 -3.82 -6.22
C ARG A 414 -21.64 -3.27 -4.85
N ASN A 415 -20.75 -2.26 -4.83
CA ASN A 415 -20.23 -1.65 -3.61
C ASN A 415 -21.10 -0.46 -3.17
N TRP A 416 -22.38 -0.74 -2.86
CA TRP A 416 -23.29 0.29 -2.35
C TRP A 416 -22.92 0.80 -0.94
N GLN A 417 -22.09 0.06 -0.19
CA GLN A 417 -21.67 0.42 1.16
C GLN A 417 -20.75 1.66 1.18
N ARG A 418 -20.12 1.96 0.05
CA ARG A 418 -19.30 3.16 -0.13
C ARG A 418 -20.14 4.45 -0.11
N TYR A 419 -21.41 4.34 -0.40
CA TYR A 419 -22.32 5.48 -0.56
C TYR A 419 -23.32 5.53 0.59
N ASP A 420 -23.42 6.68 1.26
CA ASP A 420 -24.36 6.87 2.36
C ASP A 420 -25.75 7.20 1.79
N LEU A 421 -26.53 6.16 1.53
CA LEU A 421 -27.83 6.25 0.90
C LEU A 421 -29.00 6.27 1.90
N GLY A 422 -28.80 6.82 3.10
CA GLY A 422 -29.88 6.97 4.08
C GLY A 422 -30.55 5.66 4.52
N GLY A 423 -29.80 4.57 4.60
CA GLY A 423 -30.31 3.26 5.02
C GLY A 423 -30.83 2.36 3.91
N ASP A 424 -31.00 2.84 2.68
CA ASP A 424 -31.36 2.00 1.52
C ASP A 424 -30.12 1.22 1.04
N PRO A 425 -30.12 -0.13 1.05
CA PRO A 425 -28.99 -0.94 0.63
C PRO A 425 -28.81 -1.01 -0.88
N ARG A 426 -29.61 -0.29 -1.67
CA ARG A 426 -29.57 -0.35 -3.14
C ARG A 426 -28.96 0.93 -3.69
N MET A 427 -28.00 0.78 -4.58
CA MET A 427 -27.53 1.88 -5.41
C MET A 427 -28.65 2.29 -6.39
N LYS A 428 -29.07 3.55 -6.34
CA LYS A 428 -30.14 4.06 -7.18
C LYS A 428 -29.67 4.45 -8.59
N PHE A 429 -28.41 4.76 -8.74
CA PHE A 429 -27.74 5.08 -10.00
C PHE A 429 -26.24 4.76 -9.88
N GLU A 430 -25.58 4.58 -11.01
CA GLU A 430 -24.16 4.29 -11.06
C GLU A 430 -23.33 5.58 -10.96
N GLU A 431 -22.24 5.53 -10.21
CA GLU A 431 -21.22 6.58 -10.11
C GLU A 431 -19.85 6.13 -10.67
N GLY A 432 -19.82 4.98 -11.31
CA GLY A 432 -18.65 4.42 -11.98
C GLY A 432 -19.03 3.57 -13.18
N VAL A 433 -18.10 3.40 -14.09
CA VAL A 433 -18.27 2.59 -15.30
C VAL A 433 -17.47 1.30 -15.26
N ASP A 434 -17.88 0.31 -16.06
CA ASP A 434 -17.11 -0.90 -16.38
C ASP A 434 -16.39 -0.68 -17.72
N SER A 435 -15.09 -0.95 -17.75
CA SER A 435 -14.23 -0.60 -18.87
C SER A 435 -13.01 -1.50 -19.01
N TYR A 436 -12.20 -1.24 -20.02
CA TYR A 436 -10.89 -1.82 -20.22
C TYR A 436 -9.78 -0.77 -20.09
N VAL A 437 -8.61 -1.21 -19.61
CA VAL A 437 -7.38 -0.43 -19.67
C VAL A 437 -6.34 -1.16 -20.50
N PRO A 438 -5.47 -0.45 -21.24
CA PRO A 438 -4.35 -1.07 -21.96
C PRO A 438 -3.45 -1.86 -20.98
N TYR A 439 -3.14 -3.10 -21.33
CA TYR A 439 -2.18 -3.89 -20.58
C TYR A 439 -0.77 -3.31 -20.70
N ALA A 440 -0.02 -3.28 -19.60
CA ALA A 440 1.29 -2.64 -19.54
C ALA A 440 2.43 -3.55 -19.02
N GLY A 441 2.17 -4.83 -18.78
CA GLY A 441 3.19 -5.76 -18.29
C GLY A 441 3.42 -5.73 -16.77
N PRO A 442 4.61 -6.11 -16.29
CA PRO A 442 4.93 -6.20 -14.87
C PRO A 442 4.90 -4.85 -14.16
N LEU A 443 4.46 -4.84 -12.91
CA LEU A 443 4.43 -3.65 -12.05
C LEU A 443 5.84 -3.07 -11.85
N HIS A 444 6.81 -3.93 -11.56
CA HIS A 444 8.20 -3.52 -11.28
C HIS A 444 8.78 -2.60 -12.34
N ASP A 445 8.73 -3.00 -13.61
CA ASP A 445 9.32 -2.24 -14.71
C ASP A 445 8.66 -0.87 -14.89
N ASN A 446 7.33 -0.83 -14.78
CA ASN A 446 6.55 0.38 -14.96
C ASN A 446 6.71 1.36 -13.80
N VAL A 447 6.70 0.88 -12.56
CA VAL A 447 6.92 1.71 -11.36
C VAL A 447 8.32 2.30 -11.39
N ASN A 448 9.35 1.51 -11.68
CA ASN A 448 10.72 2.00 -11.78
C ASN A 448 10.88 3.07 -12.86
N LEU A 449 10.27 2.90 -14.03
CA LEU A 449 10.30 3.89 -15.09
C LEU A 449 9.61 5.19 -14.67
N SER A 450 8.41 5.12 -14.10
CA SER A 450 7.66 6.29 -13.63
C SER A 450 8.41 7.03 -12.53
N LEU A 451 8.97 6.30 -11.55
CA LEU A 451 9.74 6.92 -10.45
C LEU A 451 11.07 7.51 -10.92
N THR A 452 11.71 6.93 -11.96
CA THR A 452 12.91 7.52 -12.57
C THR A 452 12.58 8.87 -13.21
N LYS A 453 11.43 9.00 -13.88
CA LYS A 453 10.96 10.30 -14.43
C LYS A 453 10.68 11.29 -13.30
N VAL A 454 10.01 10.88 -12.22
CA VAL A 454 9.76 11.73 -11.04
C VAL A 454 11.08 12.24 -10.45
N LYS A 455 12.04 11.34 -10.18
CA LYS A 455 13.35 11.72 -9.65
C LYS A 455 14.14 12.65 -10.57
N SER A 456 14.09 12.40 -11.89
CA SER A 456 14.74 13.28 -12.89
C SER A 456 14.14 14.70 -12.86
N THR A 457 12.81 14.81 -12.79
CA THR A 457 12.12 16.10 -12.69
C THR A 457 12.46 16.82 -11.37
N MET A 458 12.55 16.08 -10.25
CA MET A 458 12.99 16.62 -8.96
C MET A 458 14.40 17.20 -9.05
N CYS A 459 15.33 16.52 -9.72
CA CYS A 459 16.68 17.03 -10.00
C CYS A 459 16.63 18.34 -10.79
N ASN A 460 15.76 18.44 -11.81
CA ASN A 460 15.59 19.68 -12.57
C ASN A 460 15.02 20.82 -11.73
N CYS A 461 14.31 20.54 -10.65
CA CYS A 461 13.81 21.51 -9.67
C CYS A 461 14.82 21.79 -8.54
N GLY A 462 15.98 21.13 -8.52
CA GLY A 462 16.99 21.25 -7.47
C GLY A 462 16.62 20.58 -6.16
N ALA A 463 15.75 19.58 -6.17
CA ALA A 463 15.21 18.91 -4.99
C ALA A 463 15.69 17.44 -4.90
N LEU A 464 16.15 17.02 -3.72
CA LEU A 464 16.61 15.66 -3.43
C LEU A 464 15.63 14.88 -2.54
N SER A 465 14.56 15.52 -2.06
CA SER A 465 13.47 14.90 -1.30
C SER A 465 12.13 15.50 -1.68
N ILE A 466 11.02 14.82 -1.36
CA ILE A 466 9.67 15.32 -1.61
C ILE A 466 9.45 16.65 -0.87
N LYS A 467 9.93 16.76 0.37
CA LYS A 467 9.84 17.99 1.15
C LYS A 467 10.57 19.14 0.47
N GLU A 468 11.79 18.91 -0.02
CA GLU A 468 12.52 19.94 -0.77
C GLU A 468 11.81 20.32 -2.07
N LEU A 469 11.17 19.35 -2.75
CA LEU A 469 10.36 19.66 -3.94
C LEU A 469 9.20 20.59 -3.57
N GLN A 470 8.45 20.30 -2.51
CA GLN A 470 7.34 21.14 -2.02
C GLN A 470 7.81 22.57 -1.65
N GLU A 471 9.01 22.70 -1.08
CA GLU A 471 9.57 24.00 -0.67
C GLU A 471 10.14 24.82 -1.86
N ARG A 472 10.68 24.15 -2.87
CA ARG A 472 11.45 24.80 -3.96
C ARG A 472 10.72 24.87 -5.29
N ALA A 473 9.73 24.02 -5.52
CA ALA A 473 9.03 23.95 -6.80
C ALA A 473 8.35 25.27 -7.15
N LYS A 474 8.47 25.63 -8.42
CA LYS A 474 7.75 26.76 -9.00
C LYS A 474 6.79 26.23 -10.05
N LEU A 475 5.53 26.54 -9.90
CA LEU A 475 4.48 26.13 -10.80
C LEU A 475 4.02 27.29 -11.66
N THR A 476 3.78 27.05 -12.93
CA THR A 476 3.15 28.01 -13.83
C THR A 476 1.88 27.42 -14.43
N LEU A 477 0.86 28.26 -14.56
CA LEU A 477 -0.34 27.92 -15.33
C LEU A 477 -0.01 27.98 -16.82
N VAL A 478 -0.61 27.08 -17.57
CA VAL A 478 -0.46 27.02 -19.02
C VAL A 478 -1.80 27.21 -19.73
N SER A 479 -1.73 27.84 -20.91
CA SER A 479 -2.89 27.99 -21.78
C SER A 479 -3.21 26.67 -22.50
N ALA A 480 -4.41 26.59 -23.10
CA ALA A 480 -4.77 25.45 -23.96
C ALA A 480 -3.76 25.23 -25.10
N THR A 481 -3.22 26.29 -25.66
CA THR A 481 -2.19 26.23 -26.71
C THR A 481 -0.88 25.65 -26.17
N SER A 482 -0.44 26.07 -24.98
CA SER A 482 0.75 25.51 -24.33
C SER A 482 0.61 24.03 -23.97
N ILE A 483 -0.58 23.56 -23.67
CA ILE A 483 -0.84 22.13 -23.46
C ILE A 483 -0.59 21.33 -24.75
N VAL A 484 -1.01 21.86 -25.89
CA VAL A 484 -0.77 21.25 -27.21
C VAL A 484 0.73 21.30 -27.56
N GLU A 485 1.39 22.43 -27.34
CA GLU A 485 2.84 22.60 -27.51
C GLU A 485 3.66 21.62 -26.68
N GLY A 486 3.16 21.24 -25.49
CA GLY A 486 3.82 20.27 -24.59
C GLY A 486 3.86 18.83 -25.08
N GLY A 487 3.16 18.50 -26.15
CA GLY A 487 3.18 17.19 -26.80
C GLY A 487 3.98 17.18 -28.10
N ALA A 488 4.24 16.00 -28.65
CA ALA A 488 4.77 15.92 -30.01
C ALA A 488 3.72 16.48 -30.99
N HIS A 489 4.07 17.52 -31.73
CA HIS A 489 3.21 18.21 -32.68
C HIS A 489 3.96 18.47 -34.00
N ASP A 490 3.23 18.65 -35.07
CA ASP A 490 3.75 18.89 -36.43
C ASP A 490 4.74 17.81 -36.94
N VAL A 491 4.65 16.59 -36.40
CA VAL A 491 5.46 15.43 -36.81
C VAL A 491 4.61 14.16 -36.93
N ILE A 492 5.03 13.21 -37.77
CA ILE A 492 4.43 11.88 -37.86
C ILE A 492 5.21 10.94 -36.94
N LEU A 493 4.55 10.42 -35.90
CA LEU A 493 5.17 9.47 -34.97
C LEU A 493 5.37 8.11 -35.65
N LYS A 494 6.59 7.57 -35.58
CA LYS A 494 6.92 6.23 -36.10
C LYS A 494 6.37 5.11 -35.21
N ASP A 495 6.33 5.33 -33.91
CA ASP A 495 5.82 4.38 -32.91
C ASP A 495 5.14 5.13 -31.77
N THR A 496 3.94 4.65 -31.42
CA THR A 496 3.14 5.21 -30.30
C THR A 496 3.19 4.33 -29.05
N SER A 497 3.97 3.24 -29.06
CA SER A 497 3.97 2.20 -28.02
C SER A 497 4.64 2.62 -26.70
N ASN A 498 5.41 3.70 -26.69
CA ASN A 498 6.22 4.11 -25.52
C ASN A 498 5.55 5.06 -24.52
N ASN A 499 4.26 5.34 -24.64
CA ASN A 499 3.53 6.11 -23.63
C ASN A 499 2.84 5.16 -22.62
N VAL A 500 3.53 4.88 -21.53
CA VAL A 500 3.09 3.95 -20.47
C VAL A 500 1.74 4.35 -19.83
N ILE A 501 1.28 5.57 -20.02
CA ILE A 501 0.04 6.09 -19.44
C ILE A 501 -0.98 6.56 -20.49
N LYS A 502 -0.80 6.33 -21.78
CA LYS A 502 -1.86 6.60 -22.75
C LYS A 502 -2.93 5.53 -22.78
#